data_129a760c4241827dd33cc3606a24e0d7
#
_entry.id   129a760c4241827dd33cc3606a24e0d7
#
_cell.length_a   1.000
_cell.length_b   1.000
_cell.length_c   1.000
_cell.angle_alpha   90.00
_cell.angle_beta   90.00
_cell.angle_gamma   90.00
#
_symmetry.space_group_name_H-M   'P 1'
#
loop_
_entity.id
_entity.type
_entity.pdbx_description
1 polymer ?
#
loop_
_entity_poly.entity_id
_entity_poly.type
_entity_poly.pdbx_seq_one_letter_code
_entity_poly.pdbx_strand_id
1 'polypeptide(L)'
;MSERALIRAAAQNNAEWCDAFCRTHGIVGRFRAGCWFSPVRTPRYYPDAVTLLPEITIEQVLSGIDAGEGCSVKDSFAGLDLASVGFQPLFKAHWLARKPSRSRVRWARRWSVLTTAEQLGEWEVAWAASAEGAGFFKPSLLEDETIAVACWL
;
A
#
# COMPACT_ATOMS: atom_id res chain seq x y z
N MET A 1 -9.71 -17.65 -12.17
CA MET A 1 -8.48 -17.28 -11.45
C MET A 1 -8.52 -17.99 -10.10
N SER A 2 -7.44 -18.68 -9.71
CA SER A 2 -7.37 -19.36 -8.41
C SER A 2 -7.25 -18.35 -7.26
N GLU A 3 -7.58 -18.76 -6.02
CA GLU A 3 -7.44 -17.92 -4.83
C GLU A 3 -6.00 -17.43 -4.65
N ARG A 4 -5.00 -18.31 -4.84
CA ARG A 4 -3.58 -17.93 -4.80
C ARG A 4 -3.22 -16.84 -5.83
N ALA A 5 -3.78 -16.92 -7.02
CA ALA A 5 -3.54 -15.91 -8.05
C ALA A 5 -4.19 -14.56 -7.68
N LEU A 6 -5.35 -14.58 -7.01
CA LEU A 6 -5.99 -13.37 -6.50
C LEU A 6 -5.16 -12.71 -5.40
N ILE A 7 -4.65 -13.49 -4.43
CA ILE A 7 -3.80 -12.97 -3.36
C ILE A 7 -2.51 -12.37 -3.93
N ARG A 8 -1.85 -13.05 -4.86
CA ARG A 8 -0.64 -12.53 -5.53
C ARG A 8 -0.93 -11.21 -6.27
N ALA A 9 -2.03 -11.14 -7.01
CA ALA A 9 -2.42 -9.91 -7.70
C ALA A 9 -2.71 -8.77 -6.72
N ALA A 10 -3.35 -9.05 -5.58
CA ALA A 10 -3.61 -8.07 -4.54
C ALA A 10 -2.33 -7.60 -3.84
N ALA A 11 -1.41 -8.53 -3.53
CA ALA A 11 -0.11 -8.22 -2.96
C ALA A 11 0.73 -7.34 -3.90
N GLN A 12 0.76 -7.68 -5.20
CA GLN A 12 1.45 -6.91 -6.24
C GLN A 12 0.87 -5.50 -6.36
N ASN A 13 -0.45 -5.37 -6.50
CA ASN A 13 -1.11 -4.08 -6.57
C ASN A 13 -0.83 -3.20 -5.33
N ASN A 14 -0.84 -3.82 -4.14
CA ASN A 14 -0.51 -3.08 -2.93
C ASN A 14 0.95 -2.62 -2.87
N ALA A 15 1.90 -3.44 -3.33
CA ALA A 15 3.30 -3.06 -3.40
C ALA A 15 3.54 -1.94 -4.43
N GLU A 16 2.87 -1.99 -5.57
CA GLU A 16 2.89 -0.92 -6.59
C GLU A 16 2.34 0.39 -6.04
N TRP A 17 1.25 0.33 -5.26
CA TRP A 17 0.75 1.49 -4.54
C TRP A 17 1.77 2.03 -3.53
N CYS A 18 2.40 1.17 -2.72
CA CYS A 18 3.43 1.59 -1.77
C CYS A 18 4.62 2.26 -2.49
N ASP A 19 5.05 1.70 -3.61
CA ASP A 19 6.14 2.25 -4.43
C ASP A 19 5.78 3.62 -5.02
N ALA A 20 4.59 3.75 -5.61
CA ALA A 20 4.12 5.00 -6.18
C ALA A 20 4.00 6.10 -5.11
N PHE A 21 3.40 5.77 -3.95
CA PHE A 21 3.31 6.69 -2.83
C PHE A 21 4.71 7.11 -2.32
N CYS A 22 5.61 6.15 -2.09
CA CYS A 22 6.97 6.43 -1.63
C CYS A 22 7.76 7.31 -2.60
N ARG A 23 7.57 7.14 -3.92
CA ARG A 23 8.17 8.01 -4.93
C ARG A 23 7.77 9.47 -4.79
N THR A 24 6.53 9.75 -4.40
CA THR A 24 6.10 11.14 -4.15
C THR A 24 6.82 11.77 -2.96
N HIS A 25 7.42 10.95 -2.10
CA HIS A 25 8.28 11.35 -0.98
C HIS A 25 9.79 11.26 -1.29
N GLY A 26 10.16 11.06 -2.57
CA GLY A 26 11.55 10.96 -2.97
C GLY A 26 12.21 9.60 -2.67
N ILE A 27 11.42 8.59 -2.29
CA ILE A 27 11.89 7.25 -1.96
C ILE A 27 11.59 6.31 -3.14
N VAL A 28 12.63 5.68 -3.69
CA VAL A 28 12.51 4.73 -4.80
C VAL A 28 12.66 3.32 -4.25
N GLY A 29 11.55 2.57 -4.24
CA GLY A 29 11.53 1.18 -3.84
C GLY A 29 12.14 0.24 -4.88
N ARG A 30 12.28 -1.03 -4.51
CA ARG A 30 12.88 -2.06 -5.37
C ARG A 30 12.03 -3.32 -5.32
N PHE A 31 11.65 -3.82 -6.49
CA PHE A 31 11.04 -5.14 -6.65
C PHE A 31 12.12 -6.17 -6.88
N ARG A 32 12.30 -7.11 -5.97
CA ARG A 32 13.36 -8.10 -6.04
C ARG A 32 13.02 -9.36 -5.24
N ALA A 33 13.37 -10.52 -5.75
CA ALA A 33 13.27 -11.81 -5.05
C ALA A 33 11.90 -12.11 -4.41
N GLY A 34 10.80 -11.66 -5.04
CA GLY A 34 9.46 -11.91 -4.52
C GLY A 34 9.02 -10.99 -3.38
N CYS A 35 9.65 -9.83 -3.28
CA CYS A 35 9.31 -8.77 -2.34
C CYS A 35 9.51 -7.39 -2.97
N TRP A 36 8.72 -6.42 -2.51
CA TRP A 36 9.03 -5.00 -2.67
C TRP A 36 9.71 -4.51 -1.40
N PHE A 37 10.75 -3.69 -1.56
CA PHE A 37 11.54 -3.13 -0.47
C PHE A 37 11.70 -1.62 -0.61
N SER A 38 11.67 -0.93 0.51
CA SER A 38 12.19 0.42 0.63
C SER A 38 13.63 0.40 1.16
N PRO A 39 14.59 1.08 0.51
CA PRO A 39 15.98 1.11 0.98
C PRO A 39 16.17 1.97 2.24
N VAL A 40 15.18 2.77 2.56
CA VAL A 40 15.14 3.67 3.74
C VAL A 40 13.76 3.56 4.39
N ARG A 41 13.62 4.09 5.60
CA ARG A 41 12.34 4.11 6.30
C ARG A 41 11.26 4.80 5.46
N THR A 42 10.13 4.12 5.28
CA THR A 42 8.98 4.64 4.56
C THR A 42 8.23 5.71 5.38
N PRO A 43 7.41 6.53 4.74
CA PRO A 43 6.50 7.41 5.45
C PRO A 43 5.57 6.64 6.39
N ARG A 44 5.09 7.31 7.43
CA ARG A 44 4.14 6.74 8.40
C ARG A 44 3.00 6.00 7.69
N TYR A 45 2.57 4.87 8.22
CA TYR A 45 1.52 3.96 7.71
C TYR A 45 1.92 3.10 6.51
N TYR A 46 3.11 3.25 5.95
CA TYR A 46 3.59 2.41 4.86
C TYR A 46 4.65 1.43 5.36
N PRO A 47 4.62 0.17 4.88
CA PRO A 47 5.62 -0.83 5.25
C PRO A 47 6.93 -0.60 4.50
N ASP A 48 8.05 -1.00 5.12
CA ASP A 48 9.37 -0.98 4.47
C ASP A 48 9.58 -2.19 3.54
N ALA A 49 8.76 -3.23 3.70
CA ALA A 49 8.70 -4.37 2.79
C ALA A 49 7.28 -4.91 2.62
N VAL A 50 6.98 -5.41 1.41
CA VAL A 50 5.73 -6.12 1.09
C VAL A 50 6.08 -7.44 0.42
N THR A 51 5.70 -8.58 1.02
CA THR A 51 5.94 -9.89 0.42
C THR A 51 5.01 -10.13 -0.78
N LEU A 52 5.55 -10.65 -1.89
CA LEU A 52 4.86 -10.90 -3.16
C LEU A 52 4.73 -12.39 -3.49
N LEU A 53 5.49 -13.21 -2.78
CA LEU A 53 5.48 -14.67 -2.91
C LEU A 53 5.37 -15.31 -1.53
N PRO A 54 4.59 -16.39 -1.39
CA PRO A 54 4.44 -17.09 -0.11
C PRO A 54 5.70 -17.89 0.29
N GLU A 55 6.60 -18.15 -0.64
CA GLU A 55 7.82 -18.93 -0.42
C GLU A 55 9.03 -18.09 -0.02
N ILE A 56 8.86 -16.76 0.14
CA ILE A 56 9.96 -15.87 0.55
C ILE A 56 10.42 -16.19 1.96
N THR A 57 11.73 -16.05 2.22
CA THR A 57 12.28 -16.27 3.57
C THR A 57 12.47 -14.97 4.35
N ILE A 58 12.57 -15.08 5.67
CA ILE A 58 12.83 -13.93 6.55
C ILE A 58 14.15 -13.24 6.18
N GLU A 59 15.20 -14.01 5.92
CA GLU A 59 16.50 -13.43 5.52
C GLU A 59 16.40 -12.65 4.21
N GLN A 60 15.63 -13.14 3.24
CA GLN A 60 15.41 -12.43 1.99
C GLN A 60 14.70 -11.10 2.21
N VAL A 61 13.73 -11.05 3.12
CA VAL A 61 13.03 -9.80 3.48
C VAL A 61 13.97 -8.85 4.20
N LEU A 62 14.64 -9.31 5.26
CA LEU A 62 15.47 -8.45 6.10
C LEU A 62 16.72 -7.94 5.37
N SER A 63 17.26 -8.69 4.40
CA SER A 63 18.39 -8.24 3.60
C SER A 63 18.10 -7.05 2.67
N GLY A 64 16.84 -6.72 2.46
CA GLY A 64 16.40 -5.64 1.56
C GLY A 64 16.06 -4.32 2.24
N ILE A 65 15.98 -4.30 3.58
CA ILE A 65 15.47 -3.18 4.37
C ILE A 65 16.42 -2.80 5.50
N ASP A 66 16.27 -1.59 6.03
CA ASP A 66 16.81 -1.23 7.33
C ASP A 66 15.89 -1.82 8.43
N ALA A 67 16.31 -2.94 9.02
CA ALA A 67 15.57 -3.65 10.06
C ALA A 67 15.66 -3.01 11.46
N GLY A 68 16.15 -1.77 11.56
CA GLY A 68 16.21 -1.02 12.82
C GLY A 68 14.84 -0.67 13.39
N GLU A 69 14.84 0.08 14.49
CA GLU A 69 13.62 0.51 15.19
C GLU A 69 12.63 1.21 14.24
N GLY A 70 11.34 0.91 14.41
CA GLY A 70 10.25 1.46 13.59
C GLY A 70 10.09 0.78 12.23
N CYS A 71 10.92 -0.22 11.89
CA CYS A 71 10.76 -1.01 10.68
C CYS A 71 9.44 -1.78 10.69
N SER A 72 8.78 -1.83 9.53
CA SER A 72 7.56 -2.60 9.39
C SER A 72 7.54 -3.44 8.11
N VAL A 73 6.98 -4.64 8.21
CA VAL A 73 6.86 -5.59 7.11
C VAL A 73 5.40 -5.97 6.93
N LYS A 74 4.92 -5.90 5.70
CA LYS A 74 3.62 -6.45 5.32
C LYS A 74 3.83 -7.86 4.76
N ASP A 75 3.55 -8.88 5.57
CA ASP A 75 3.49 -10.25 5.09
C ASP A 75 2.12 -10.52 4.45
N SER A 76 2.06 -10.46 3.12
CA SER A 76 0.83 -10.60 2.35
C SER A 76 0.20 -11.99 2.42
N PHE A 77 0.96 -12.99 2.88
CA PHE A 77 0.55 -14.40 2.90
C PHE A 77 0.44 -14.98 4.31
N ALA A 78 0.82 -14.19 5.32
CA ALA A 78 0.87 -14.62 6.73
C ALA A 78 1.68 -15.93 6.91
N GLY A 79 2.78 -16.07 6.16
CA GLY A 79 3.64 -17.25 6.15
C GLY A 79 4.95 -17.10 6.92
N LEU A 80 5.34 -15.87 7.30
CA LEU A 80 6.60 -15.60 7.95
C LEU A 80 6.45 -15.57 9.48
N ASP A 81 7.31 -16.27 10.21
CA ASP A 81 7.46 -16.14 11.66
C ASP A 81 8.40 -14.96 12.00
N LEU A 82 7.92 -13.75 11.75
CA LEU A 82 8.69 -12.53 12.03
C LEU A 82 8.87 -12.28 13.55
N ALA A 83 8.09 -12.94 14.41
CA ALA A 83 8.26 -12.84 15.86
C ALA A 83 9.59 -13.45 16.32
N SER A 84 10.07 -14.49 15.64
CA SER A 84 11.36 -15.14 15.93
C SER A 84 12.57 -14.22 15.75
N VAL A 85 12.40 -13.10 15.00
CA VAL A 85 13.43 -12.09 14.76
C VAL A 85 13.06 -10.71 15.34
N GLY A 86 12.17 -10.69 16.33
CA GLY A 86 11.89 -9.52 17.16
C GLY A 86 10.78 -8.59 16.67
N PHE A 87 10.08 -8.93 15.59
CA PHE A 87 8.92 -8.16 15.16
C PHE A 87 7.69 -8.50 16.00
N GLN A 88 6.81 -7.51 16.16
CA GLN A 88 5.50 -7.70 16.78
C GLN A 88 4.40 -7.44 15.74
N PRO A 89 3.32 -8.26 15.72
CA PRO A 89 2.22 -8.03 14.81
C PRO A 89 1.47 -6.76 15.21
N LEU A 90 1.38 -5.79 14.29
CA LEU A 90 0.57 -4.58 14.47
C LEU A 90 -0.93 -4.91 14.37
N PHE A 91 -1.31 -5.64 13.32
CA PHE A 91 -2.67 -6.10 13.09
C PHE A 91 -2.69 -7.22 12.05
N LYS A 92 -3.82 -7.93 11.98
CA LYS A 92 -4.14 -8.87 10.90
C LYS A 92 -5.17 -8.27 9.97
N ALA A 93 -4.98 -8.43 8.66
CA ALA A 93 -5.90 -7.98 7.64
C ALA A 93 -6.30 -9.14 6.72
N HIS A 94 -7.41 -8.96 5.98
CA HIS A 94 -7.88 -9.92 5.00
C HIS A 94 -7.87 -9.29 3.61
N TRP A 95 -7.42 -10.05 2.63
CA TRP A 95 -7.59 -9.66 1.24
C TRP A 95 -9.06 -9.85 0.84
N LEU A 96 -9.67 -8.78 0.34
CA LEU A 96 -11.04 -8.80 -0.14
C LEU A 96 -11.05 -8.76 -1.66
N ALA A 97 -11.72 -9.71 -2.28
CA ALA A 97 -11.87 -9.76 -3.73
C ALA A 97 -13.36 -9.72 -4.10
N ARG A 98 -13.71 -8.86 -5.04
CA ARG A 98 -15.05 -8.78 -5.60
C ARG A 98 -15.01 -9.09 -7.08
N LYS A 99 -15.80 -10.06 -7.52
CA LYS A 99 -15.99 -10.33 -8.95
C LYS A 99 -16.64 -9.14 -9.63
N PRO A 100 -16.22 -8.76 -10.84
CA PRO A 100 -16.93 -7.75 -11.62
C PRO A 100 -18.41 -8.14 -11.75
N SER A 101 -19.29 -7.21 -11.44
CA SER A 101 -20.73 -7.39 -11.63
C SER A 101 -21.18 -6.58 -12.84
N ARG A 102 -21.94 -7.21 -13.74
CA ARG A 102 -22.61 -6.51 -14.85
C ARG A 102 -23.88 -5.78 -14.39
N SER A 103 -24.29 -5.96 -13.13
CA SER A 103 -25.44 -5.27 -12.57
C SER A 103 -25.15 -3.77 -12.52
N ARG A 104 -25.91 -3.01 -13.29
CA ARG A 104 -25.96 -1.55 -13.17
C ARG A 104 -26.73 -1.22 -11.90
N VAL A 105 -26.10 -1.39 -10.75
CA VAL A 105 -26.64 -0.83 -9.52
C VAL A 105 -26.66 0.68 -9.74
N ARG A 106 -27.84 1.27 -9.81
CA ARG A 106 -28.01 2.72 -9.78
C ARG A 106 -27.63 3.18 -8.37
N TRP A 107 -26.33 3.42 -8.17
CA TRP A 107 -25.89 4.12 -6.96
C TRP A 107 -26.37 5.56 -7.09
N ALA A 108 -27.22 5.97 -6.16
CA ALA A 108 -27.69 7.35 -6.07
C ALA A 108 -26.57 8.35 -5.70
N ARG A 109 -25.39 7.86 -5.47
CA ARG A 109 -24.22 8.63 -5.04
C ARG A 109 -23.14 8.59 -6.11
N ARG A 110 -22.53 9.74 -6.35
CA ARG A 110 -21.50 9.91 -7.38
C ARG A 110 -20.13 9.79 -6.75
N TRP A 111 -19.30 8.92 -7.30
CA TRP A 111 -17.87 8.95 -7.08
C TRP A 111 -17.27 10.05 -7.96
N SER A 112 -16.39 10.86 -7.38
CA SER A 112 -15.57 11.82 -8.11
C SER A 112 -14.12 11.41 -8.01
N VAL A 113 -13.41 11.48 -9.13
CA VAL A 113 -11.95 11.33 -9.16
C VAL A 113 -11.34 12.70 -8.91
N LEU A 114 -10.38 12.77 -7.99
CA LEU A 114 -9.67 14.00 -7.69
C LEU A 114 -8.65 14.28 -8.79
N THR A 115 -8.61 15.51 -9.26
CA THR A 115 -7.74 15.93 -10.39
C THR A 115 -6.89 17.14 -10.06
N THR A 116 -7.11 17.79 -8.90
CA THR A 116 -6.36 18.97 -8.51
C THR A 116 -5.76 18.83 -7.12
N ALA A 117 -4.65 19.54 -6.88
CA ALA A 117 -4.00 19.61 -5.58
C ALA A 117 -4.92 20.12 -4.46
N GLU A 118 -5.82 21.05 -4.78
CA GLU A 118 -6.80 21.58 -3.84
C GLU A 118 -7.79 20.50 -3.38
N GLN A 119 -8.37 19.76 -4.34
CA GLN A 119 -9.27 18.63 -4.04
C GLN A 119 -8.58 17.54 -3.23
N LEU A 120 -7.30 17.25 -3.54
CA LEU A 120 -6.50 16.29 -2.78
C LEU A 120 -6.31 16.74 -1.33
N GLY A 121 -6.02 18.02 -1.11
CA GLY A 121 -5.87 18.59 0.23
C GLY A 121 -7.16 18.54 1.04
N GLU A 122 -8.31 18.90 0.44
CA GLU A 122 -9.61 18.77 1.09
C GLU A 122 -9.96 17.32 1.45
N TRP A 123 -9.69 16.40 0.53
CA TRP A 123 -9.88 14.98 0.77
C TRP A 123 -8.97 14.44 1.89
N GLU A 124 -7.72 14.89 1.94
CA GLU A 124 -6.76 14.49 2.95
C GLU A 124 -7.18 14.95 4.35
N VAL A 125 -7.67 16.18 4.50
CA VAL A 125 -8.22 16.68 5.76
C VAL A 125 -9.39 15.82 6.23
N ALA A 126 -10.27 15.43 5.34
CA ALA A 126 -11.39 14.53 5.66
C ALA A 126 -10.91 13.12 6.02
N TRP A 127 -9.89 12.59 5.31
CA TRP A 127 -9.30 11.29 5.59
C TRP A 127 -8.59 11.23 6.94
N ALA A 128 -7.81 12.26 7.27
CA ALA A 128 -7.05 12.33 8.52
C ALA A 128 -7.93 12.70 9.73
N ALA A 129 -9.17 13.12 9.51
CA ALA A 129 -10.05 13.73 10.52
C ALA A 129 -9.39 14.92 11.28
N SER A 130 -8.31 15.49 10.74
CA SER A 130 -7.61 16.63 11.30
C SER A 130 -6.75 17.33 10.24
N ALA A 131 -6.53 18.64 10.41
CA ALA A 131 -5.64 19.40 9.54
C ALA A 131 -4.14 19.09 9.75
N GLU A 132 -3.78 18.36 10.81
CA GLU A 132 -2.39 18.01 11.13
C GLU A 132 -1.78 17.00 10.16
N GLY A 133 -2.61 16.35 9.32
CA GLY A 133 -2.19 15.41 8.28
C GLY A 133 -1.94 16.06 6.92
N ALA A 134 -2.14 17.36 6.76
CA ALA A 134 -2.07 18.02 5.46
C ALA A 134 -0.68 17.89 4.80
N GLY A 135 -0.67 17.47 3.53
CA GLY A 135 0.55 17.29 2.75
C GLY A 135 1.22 15.93 2.88
N PHE A 136 0.55 14.95 3.47
CA PHE A 136 0.99 13.55 3.47
C PHE A 136 0.84 12.94 2.07
N PHE A 137 -0.29 13.17 1.40
CA PHE A 137 -0.48 12.82 -0.02
C PHE A 137 0.00 13.97 -0.91
N LYS A 138 1.05 13.73 -1.68
CA LYS A 138 1.64 14.76 -2.54
C LYS A 138 0.83 14.93 -3.84
N PRO A 139 0.67 16.15 -4.36
CA PRO A 139 -0.02 16.38 -5.64
C PRO A 139 0.54 15.59 -6.84
N SER A 140 1.85 15.29 -6.83
CA SER A 140 2.48 14.45 -7.85
C SER A 140 1.90 13.04 -7.94
N LEU A 141 1.15 12.57 -6.92
CA LEU A 141 0.38 11.33 -6.99
C LEU A 141 -0.71 11.37 -8.07
N LEU A 142 -1.28 12.56 -8.33
CA LEU A 142 -2.32 12.74 -9.35
C LEU A 142 -1.77 12.77 -10.78
N GLU A 143 -0.44 12.85 -10.95
CA GLU A 143 0.25 12.83 -12.23
C GLU A 143 0.48 11.38 -12.73
N ASP A 144 0.32 10.38 -11.86
CA ASP A 144 0.46 8.97 -12.21
C ASP A 144 -0.86 8.44 -12.81
N GLU A 145 -0.88 8.22 -14.13
CA GLU A 145 -2.06 7.74 -14.86
C GLU A 145 -2.56 6.35 -14.40
N THR A 146 -1.76 5.60 -13.65
CA THR A 146 -2.14 4.29 -13.10
C THR A 146 -2.89 4.40 -11.77
N ILE A 147 -2.94 5.61 -11.19
CA ILE A 147 -3.54 5.89 -9.89
C ILE A 147 -4.76 6.80 -10.04
N ALA A 148 -5.82 6.48 -9.34
CA ALA A 148 -6.97 7.35 -9.19
C ALA A 148 -7.32 7.51 -7.72
N VAL A 149 -7.27 8.73 -7.21
CA VAL A 149 -7.81 9.07 -5.89
C VAL A 149 -9.27 9.44 -6.07
N ALA A 150 -10.16 8.71 -5.41
CA ALA A 150 -11.60 8.91 -5.56
C ALA A 150 -12.24 9.21 -4.21
N CYS A 151 -13.16 10.15 -4.21
CA CYS A 151 -14.01 10.46 -3.06
C CYS A 151 -15.48 10.18 -3.37
N TRP A 152 -16.25 10.04 -2.32
CA TRP A 152 -17.68 9.89 -2.35
C TRP A 152 -18.32 11.22 -1.95
N LEU A 153 -19.13 11.79 -2.86
CA LEU A 153 -19.90 13.01 -2.66
C LEU A 153 -21.32 12.71 -2.18
#